data_cf1f8e1e90ef0da0da62f2a9f045c7fd
#
_entry.id   cf1f8e1e90ef0da0da62f2a9f045c7fd
#
_cell.length_a   1.000
_cell.length_b   1.000
_cell.length_c   1.000
_cell.angle_alpha   90.00
_cell.angle_beta   90.00
_cell.angle_gamma   90.00
#
_symmetry.space_group_name_H-M   'P 1'
#
loop_
_entity.id
_entity.type
_entity.pdbx_description
1 polymer ?
#
loop_
_entity_poly.entity_id
_entity_poly.type
_entity_poly.pdbx_seq_one_letter_code
_entity_poly.pdbx_strand_id
1 'polypeptide(L)'
;MEVLFRNEKEREFYQSEKLLKKEYGELARAITKRLIHLKSFESVGAFLEKGLGKPHLLTGDYDKCIAVNISPNYRLILEPMYDTDTDFSKLNLYAVKVVTILEVKDYHGN
;
A
#
# COMPACT_ATOMS: atom_id res chain seq x y z
N MET A 1 -2.68 -10.11 -5.65
CA MET A 1 -3.46 -9.06 -6.31
C MET A 1 -2.58 -8.15 -7.15
N GLU A 2 -3.19 -7.40 -8.03
CA GLU A 2 -2.47 -6.47 -8.89
C GLU A 2 -2.10 -5.19 -8.13
N VAL A 3 -0.87 -4.73 -8.30
CA VAL A 3 -0.36 -3.52 -7.66
C VAL A 3 -0.02 -2.52 -8.74
N LEU A 4 -0.72 -1.39 -8.72
CA LEU A 4 -0.54 -0.29 -9.66
C LEU A 4 0.18 0.86 -8.97
N PHE A 5 0.68 1.80 -9.78
CA PHE A 5 1.32 3.02 -9.32
C PHE A 5 0.62 4.20 -9.97
N ARG A 6 0.75 5.39 -9.39
CA ARG A 6 0.02 6.57 -9.87
C ARG A 6 0.42 6.99 -11.28
N ASN A 7 1.67 6.72 -11.66
CA ASN A 7 2.20 7.04 -12.98
C ASN A 7 3.45 6.22 -13.26
N GLU A 8 3.96 6.32 -14.48
CA GLU A 8 5.12 5.55 -14.91
C GLU A 8 6.39 5.89 -14.11
N LYS A 9 6.57 7.15 -13.76
CA LYS A 9 7.71 7.60 -12.98
C LYS A 9 7.73 6.95 -11.60
N GLU A 10 6.57 6.86 -10.95
CA GLU A 10 6.44 6.20 -9.66
C GLU A 10 6.66 4.69 -9.77
N ARG A 11 6.13 4.08 -10.83
CA ARG A 11 6.35 2.66 -11.07
C ARG A 11 7.84 2.35 -11.19
N GLU A 12 8.57 3.14 -11.97
CA GLU A 12 10.01 2.97 -12.11
C GLU A 12 10.73 3.15 -10.79
N PHE A 13 10.31 4.13 -10.00
CA PHE A 13 10.89 4.41 -8.69
C PHE A 13 10.75 3.21 -7.73
N TYR A 14 9.52 2.72 -7.56
CA TYR A 14 9.25 1.64 -6.61
C TYR A 14 9.81 0.29 -7.06
N GLN A 15 10.08 0.12 -8.34
CA GLN A 15 10.67 -1.10 -8.88
C GLN A 15 12.19 -1.04 -8.98
N SER A 16 12.78 0.11 -8.65
CA SER A 16 14.23 0.29 -8.69
C SER A 16 14.82 0.25 -7.29
N GLU A 17 15.57 -0.80 -6.98
CA GLU A 17 16.26 -0.91 -5.71
C GLU A 17 17.22 0.26 -5.50
N LYS A 18 17.90 0.68 -6.55
CA LYS A 18 18.85 1.79 -6.52
C LYS A 18 18.16 3.11 -6.15
N LEU A 19 17.03 3.42 -6.79
CA LEU A 19 16.30 4.66 -6.54
C LEU A 19 15.67 4.66 -5.15
N LEU A 20 15.11 3.54 -4.72
CA LEU A 20 14.55 3.39 -3.37
C LEU A 20 15.64 3.59 -2.32
N LYS A 21 16.80 2.99 -2.54
CA LYS A 21 17.92 3.09 -1.59
C LYS A 21 18.44 4.52 -1.50
N LYS A 22 18.50 5.22 -2.62
CA LYS A 22 18.92 6.62 -2.64
C LYS A 22 17.97 7.51 -1.84
N GLU A 23 16.66 7.27 -1.93
CA GLU A 23 15.65 8.09 -1.26
C GLU A 23 15.42 7.67 0.20
N TYR A 24 15.35 6.37 0.47
CA TYR A 24 14.94 5.82 1.76
C TYR A 24 16.03 5.06 2.51
N GLY A 25 17.23 4.94 1.93
CA GLY A 25 18.34 4.26 2.59
C GLY A 25 17.98 2.82 2.95
N GLU A 26 18.17 2.47 4.20
CA GLU A 26 17.94 1.10 4.68
C GLU A 26 16.48 0.66 4.61
N LEU A 27 15.54 1.60 4.55
CA LEU A 27 14.11 1.26 4.41
C LEU A 27 13.77 0.67 3.04
N ALA A 28 14.62 0.89 2.03
CA ALA A 28 14.36 0.40 0.67
C ALA A 28 14.06 -1.09 0.64
N ARG A 29 14.80 -1.87 1.40
CA ARG A 29 14.62 -3.33 1.46
C ARG A 29 13.26 -3.69 2.05
N ALA A 30 12.87 -3.00 3.11
CA ALA A 30 11.57 -3.23 3.75
C ALA A 30 10.42 -2.84 2.82
N ILE A 31 10.56 -1.73 2.08
CA ILE A 31 9.56 -1.32 1.10
C ILE A 31 9.39 -2.40 0.02
N THR A 32 10.49 -2.88 -0.54
CA THR A 32 10.46 -3.92 -1.56
C THR A 32 9.79 -5.19 -1.04
N LYS A 33 10.12 -5.60 0.18
CA LYS A 33 9.51 -6.78 0.81
C LYS A 33 8.00 -6.61 0.99
N ARG A 34 7.56 -5.42 1.40
CA ARG A 34 6.13 -5.15 1.56
C ARG A 34 5.38 -5.21 0.24
N LEU A 35 5.97 -4.70 -0.83
CA LEU A 35 5.36 -4.76 -2.16
C LEU A 35 5.23 -6.20 -2.65
N ILE A 36 6.26 -7.03 -2.46
CA ILE A 36 6.22 -8.43 -2.83
C ILE A 36 5.15 -9.17 -2.01
N HIS A 37 5.11 -8.92 -0.70
CA HIS A 37 4.14 -9.53 0.19
C HIS A 37 2.71 -9.16 -0.21
N LEU A 38 2.48 -7.89 -0.50
CA LEU A 38 1.18 -7.38 -0.95
C LEU A 38 0.69 -8.13 -2.20
N LYS A 39 1.57 -8.32 -3.17
CA LYS A 39 1.23 -9.03 -4.42
C LYS A 39 0.85 -10.50 -4.19
N SER A 40 1.30 -11.09 -3.10
CA SER A 40 1.04 -12.50 -2.81
C SER A 40 -0.40 -12.79 -2.37
N PHE A 41 -1.16 -11.77 -1.98
CA PHE A 41 -2.55 -11.93 -1.56
C PHE A 41 -3.51 -11.85 -2.74
N GLU A 42 -4.62 -12.57 -2.67
CA GLU A 42 -5.61 -12.59 -3.73
C GLU A 42 -6.50 -11.33 -3.74
N SER A 43 -6.69 -10.72 -2.57
CA SER A 43 -7.64 -9.63 -2.44
C SER A 43 -7.25 -8.68 -1.30
N VAL A 44 -7.85 -7.50 -1.34
CA VAL A 44 -7.72 -6.52 -0.27
C VAL A 44 -8.23 -7.08 1.05
N GLY A 45 -9.37 -7.78 1.03
CA GLY A 45 -9.93 -8.39 2.23
C GLY A 45 -8.99 -9.39 2.87
N ALA A 46 -8.39 -10.27 2.07
CA ALA A 46 -7.44 -11.26 2.58
C ALA A 46 -6.19 -10.58 3.15
N PHE A 47 -5.72 -9.53 2.50
CA PHE A 47 -4.56 -8.77 2.96
C PHE A 47 -4.84 -8.06 4.29
N LEU A 48 -6.00 -7.42 4.43
CA LEU A 48 -6.38 -6.77 5.69
C LEU A 48 -6.49 -7.77 6.83
N GLU A 49 -6.94 -8.99 6.54
CA GLU A 49 -7.12 -10.02 7.57
C GLU A 49 -5.80 -10.65 8.01
N LYS A 50 -4.90 -10.97 7.05
CA LYS A 50 -3.71 -11.79 7.33
C LYS A 50 -2.38 -11.17 6.93
N GLY A 51 -2.38 -10.00 6.33
CA GLY A 51 -1.16 -9.36 5.90
C GLY A 51 -0.26 -8.93 7.05
N LEU A 52 1.05 -8.96 6.82
CA LEU A 52 2.03 -8.47 7.76
C LEU A 52 2.04 -6.93 7.73
N GLY A 53 2.56 -6.31 8.78
CA GLY A 53 2.65 -4.86 8.86
C GLY A 53 1.39 -4.19 9.37
N LYS A 54 0.48 -4.97 9.97
CA LYS A 54 -0.76 -4.45 10.56
C LYS A 54 -1.57 -3.59 9.58
N PRO A 55 -1.90 -4.12 8.39
CA PRO A 55 -2.68 -3.35 7.42
C PRO A 55 -4.04 -2.98 8.01
N HIS A 56 -4.45 -1.73 7.82
CA HIS A 56 -5.73 -1.26 8.32
C HIS A 56 -6.24 -0.10 7.48
N LEU A 57 -7.56 0.05 7.48
CA LEU A 57 -8.22 1.15 6.78
C LEU A 57 -8.02 2.45 7.54
N LEU A 58 -7.86 3.53 6.80
CA LEU A 58 -7.65 4.87 7.34
C LEU A 58 -8.93 5.70 7.23
N THR A 59 -8.96 6.78 8.00
CA THR A 59 -10.01 7.80 7.96
C THR A 59 -9.35 9.16 7.73
N GLY A 60 -10.17 10.21 7.61
CA GLY A 60 -9.65 11.56 7.39
C GLY A 60 -9.15 11.77 5.98
N ASP A 61 -7.99 12.40 5.83
CA ASP A 61 -7.42 12.75 4.52
C ASP A 61 -7.15 11.53 3.62
N TYR A 62 -6.89 10.39 4.25
CA TYR A 62 -6.66 9.13 3.53
C TYR A 62 -7.84 8.17 3.66
N ASP A 63 -9.04 8.71 3.80
CA ASP A 63 -10.24 7.89 3.92
C ASP A 63 -10.32 6.82 2.83
N LYS A 64 -10.68 5.61 3.22
CA LYS A 64 -10.79 4.45 2.34
C LYS A 64 -9.46 3.91 1.82
N CYS A 65 -8.35 4.51 2.21
CA CYS A 65 -7.02 3.98 1.92
C CYS A 65 -6.58 3.03 3.03
N ILE A 66 -5.48 2.33 2.77
CA ILE A 66 -4.91 1.35 3.69
C ILE A 66 -3.50 1.79 4.05
N ALA A 67 -3.17 1.72 5.34
CA ALA A 67 -1.79 1.91 5.80
C ALA A 67 -1.20 0.56 6.17
N VAL A 68 0.05 0.34 5.81
CA VAL A 68 0.82 -0.86 6.14
C VAL A 68 2.13 -0.42 6.76
N ASN A 69 2.47 -0.95 7.91
CA ASN A 69 3.75 -0.62 8.56
C ASN A 69 4.93 -1.16 7.75
N ILE A 70 5.88 -0.29 7.46
CA ILE A 70 7.17 -0.65 6.88
C ILE A 70 8.19 -0.76 8.02
N SER A 71 8.14 0.19 8.93
CA SER A 71 8.96 0.27 10.14
C SER A 71 8.13 0.98 11.21
N PRO A 72 8.63 1.15 12.44
CA PRO A 72 7.89 1.85 13.48
C PRO A 72 7.41 3.25 13.08
N ASN A 73 8.18 3.94 12.22
CA ASN A 73 7.90 5.34 11.87
C ASN A 73 7.39 5.54 10.44
N TYR A 74 7.40 4.51 9.60
CA TYR A 74 7.02 4.65 8.20
C TYR A 74 5.89 3.72 7.82
N ARG A 75 4.97 4.24 7.01
CA ARG A 75 3.80 3.50 6.51
C ARG A 75 3.75 3.57 4.99
N LEU A 76 3.40 2.46 4.38
CA LEU A 76 3.05 2.42 2.97
C LEU A 76 1.55 2.70 2.88
N ILE A 77 1.18 3.70 2.10
CA ILE A 77 -0.22 4.08 1.89
C ILE A 77 -0.64 3.57 0.52
N LEU A 78 -1.74 2.83 0.48
CA LEU A 78 -2.27 2.29 -0.76
C LEU A 78 -3.78 2.46 -0.84
N GLU A 79 -4.30 2.51 -2.05
CA GLU A 79 -5.71 2.74 -2.31
C GLU A 79 -6.33 1.53 -3.01
N PRO A 80 -7.38 0.93 -2.41
CA PRO A 80 -8.13 -0.10 -3.11
C PRO A 80 -8.82 0.46 -4.35
N MET A 81 -8.77 -0.29 -5.45
CA MET A 81 -9.40 0.12 -6.71
C MET A 81 -10.71 -0.64 -6.91
N TYR A 82 -11.79 0.09 -7.03
CA TYR A 82 -13.13 -0.46 -7.21
C TYR A 82 -13.98 0.52 -8.01
N ASP A 83 -15.17 0.10 -8.41
CA ASP A 83 -16.10 0.94 -9.16
C ASP A 83 -16.50 2.14 -8.29
N THR A 84 -16.25 3.36 -8.79
CA THR A 84 -16.52 4.60 -8.05
C THR A 84 -18.00 4.82 -7.73
N ASP A 85 -18.91 4.15 -8.44
CA ASP A 85 -20.34 4.21 -8.16
C ASP A 85 -20.75 3.33 -6.98
N THR A 86 -19.84 2.49 -6.48
CA THR A 86 -20.11 1.59 -5.37
C THR A 86 -19.93 2.32 -4.04
N ASP A 87 -20.92 2.16 -3.16
CA ASP A 87 -20.80 2.64 -1.77
C ASP A 87 -19.76 1.78 -1.06
N PHE A 88 -18.69 2.41 -0.57
CA PHE A 88 -17.59 1.70 0.07
C PHE A 88 -18.06 0.85 1.26
N SER A 89 -19.04 1.34 2.02
CA SER A 89 -19.56 0.61 3.19
C SER A 89 -20.21 -0.73 2.83
N LYS A 90 -20.63 -0.87 1.57
CA LYS A 90 -21.26 -2.09 1.05
C LYS A 90 -20.31 -2.93 0.21
N LEU A 91 -19.07 -2.49 0.07
CA LEU A 91 -18.09 -3.14 -0.79
C LEU A 91 -17.59 -4.42 -0.13
N ASN A 92 -17.56 -5.50 -0.92
CA ASN A 92 -16.91 -6.74 -0.50
C ASN A 92 -15.42 -6.64 -0.80
N LEU A 93 -14.62 -6.39 0.23
CA LEU A 93 -13.18 -6.21 0.07
C LEU A 93 -12.47 -7.47 -0.41
N TYR A 94 -13.07 -8.64 -0.22
CA TYR A 94 -12.52 -9.89 -0.78
C TYR A 94 -12.70 -9.97 -2.30
N ALA A 95 -13.53 -9.12 -2.88
CA ALA A 95 -13.69 -9.03 -4.33
C ALA A 95 -12.79 -7.95 -4.95
N VAL A 96 -12.12 -7.14 -4.13
CA VAL A 96 -11.22 -6.09 -4.61
C VAL A 96 -9.82 -6.69 -4.77
N LYS A 97 -9.30 -6.68 -6.00
CA LYS A 97 -8.07 -7.39 -6.35
C LYS A 97 -6.99 -6.49 -6.95
N VAL A 98 -7.19 -5.18 -6.86
CA VAL A 98 -6.26 -4.19 -7.41
C VAL A 98 -6.09 -3.07 -6.40
N VAL A 99 -4.84 -2.66 -6.18
CA VAL A 99 -4.52 -1.51 -5.33
C VAL A 99 -3.54 -0.60 -6.06
N THR A 100 -3.55 0.68 -5.71
CA THR A 100 -2.58 1.65 -6.21
C THR A 100 -1.72 2.12 -5.05
N ILE A 101 -0.42 2.10 -5.23
CA ILE A 101 0.52 2.63 -4.24
C ILE A 101 0.49 4.16 -4.32
N LEU A 102 0.21 4.81 -3.20
CA LEU A 102 0.15 6.28 -3.14
C LEU A 102 1.46 6.89 -2.67
N GLU A 103 1.97 6.46 -1.52
CA GLU A 103 3.21 7.03 -0.97
C GLU A 103 3.76 6.20 0.18
N VAL A 104 4.98 6.49 0.53
CA VAL A 104 5.59 6.07 1.81
C VAL A 104 5.52 7.30 2.71
N LYS A 105 4.78 7.21 3.79
CA LYS A 105 4.54 8.34 4.68
C LYS A 105 5.33 8.20 5.97
N ASP A 106 5.95 9.30 6.36
CA ASP A 106 6.70 9.39 7.62
C ASP A 106 5.75 9.80 8.75
N TYR A 107 5.66 8.97 9.77
CA TYR A 107 4.88 9.26 10.97
C TYR A 107 5.76 9.68 12.15
N HIS A 108 6.98 10.09 11.88
CA HIS A 108 7.94 10.54 12.89
C HIS A 108 7.40 11.77 13.63
N GLY A 109 7.47 11.75 14.96
CA GLY A 109 7.10 12.90 15.75
C GLY A 109 5.61 13.11 15.97
N ASN A 110 4.79 12.15 15.58
CA ASN A 110 3.34 12.22 15.80
C ASN A 110 2.92 11.42 17.02
#